data_d639cb7d5d909808032d1b465043a5de
#
_entry.id   d639cb7d5d909808032d1b465043a5de
#
_cell.length_a   1.000
_cell.length_b   1.000
_cell.length_c   1.000
_cell.angle_alpha   90.00
_cell.angle_beta   90.00
_cell.angle_gamma   90.00
#
_symmetry.space_group_name_H-M   'P 1'
#
loop_
_entity.id
_entity.type
_entity.pdbx_description
1 polymer ?
#
loop_
_entity_poly.entity_id
_entity_poly.type
_entity_poly.pdbx_seq_one_letter_code
_entity_poly.pdbx_strand_id
1 'polypeptide(L)'
;RLAVVKLFLAHLKKKGYIEVNLAQHLRLRRGRGAATSAKNATAASAGAGAKLTKSGHQQMQNQLAELIIQRTQFSADIRKAAADKDVRENAPLEAAREAHGMVSLKIGEIEETLRGAEIITDRNVARDKGVVRLGGRVTIKEVGSGRSTAVQLVHPDEANPLSGKMSSGSPVGGAIIGHSVGDTVTVDTPAGSKQFEIVKAS
;
A
#
# COMPACT_ATOMS: atom_id res chain seq x y z
N ARG A 1 17.48 4.93 15.74
CA ARG A 1 17.25 5.82 16.91
C ARG A 1 18.12 5.42 18.12
N LEU A 2 18.29 4.15 18.46
CA LEU A 2 19.13 3.69 19.58
C LEU A 2 20.64 3.96 19.39
N ALA A 3 21.15 3.97 18.16
CA ALA A 3 22.55 4.29 17.86
C ALA A 3 22.90 5.74 18.22
N VAL A 4 21.98 6.67 17.96
CA VAL A 4 22.15 8.10 18.28
C VAL A 4 22.19 8.31 19.80
N VAL A 5 21.29 7.62 20.54
CA VAL A 5 21.26 7.66 22.02
C VAL A 5 22.58 7.11 22.60
N LYS A 6 23.13 6.05 22.03
CA LYS A 6 24.41 5.48 22.45
C LYS A 6 25.58 6.43 22.25
N LEU A 7 25.61 7.13 21.11
CA LEU A 7 26.60 8.18 20.81
C LEU A 7 26.47 9.37 21.75
N PHE A 8 25.25 9.80 22.05
CA PHE A 8 24.96 10.88 23.00
C PHE A 8 25.44 10.55 24.42
N LEU A 9 25.13 9.35 24.91
CA LEU A 9 25.58 8.91 26.23
C LEU A 9 27.12 8.78 26.32
N ALA A 10 27.76 8.35 25.25
CA ALA A 10 29.25 8.32 25.18
C ALA A 10 29.84 9.74 25.19
N HIS A 11 29.17 10.71 24.54
CA HIS A 11 29.57 12.11 24.53
C HIS A 11 29.45 12.74 25.92
N LEU A 12 28.36 12.47 26.65
CA LEU A 12 28.15 12.97 28.01
C LEU A 12 29.24 12.47 28.97
N LYS A 13 29.67 11.21 28.87
CA LYS A 13 30.78 10.69 29.63
C LYS A 13 32.10 11.41 29.27
N LYS A 14 32.39 11.64 27.99
CA LYS A 14 33.59 12.31 27.54
C LYS A 14 33.69 13.75 28.04
N LYS A 15 32.52 14.40 28.24
CA LYS A 15 32.42 15.79 28.77
C LYS A 15 32.36 15.84 30.31
N GLY A 16 32.38 14.69 31.00
CA GLY A 16 32.37 14.63 32.47
C GLY A 16 31.03 14.87 33.14
N TYR A 17 29.92 14.88 32.37
CA TYR A 17 28.57 15.07 32.93
C TYR A 17 28.02 13.81 33.61
N ILE A 18 28.58 12.63 33.31
CA ILE A 18 28.22 11.35 33.92
C ILE A 18 29.47 10.53 34.21
N GLU A 19 29.57 9.97 35.41
CA GLU A 19 30.73 9.15 35.84
C GLU A 19 30.71 7.77 35.22
N VAL A 20 29.52 7.19 34.99
CA VAL A 20 29.34 5.82 34.49
C VAL A 20 29.01 5.83 33.00
N ASN A 21 29.65 4.94 32.23
CA ASN A 21 29.36 4.81 30.80
C ASN A 21 28.05 4.03 30.55
N LEU A 22 26.91 4.72 30.62
CA LEU A 22 25.60 4.15 30.39
C LEU A 22 25.42 3.59 28.95
N ALA A 23 26.24 3.99 28.01
CA ALA A 23 26.23 3.45 26.64
C ALA A 23 26.58 1.95 26.58
N GLN A 24 27.29 1.41 27.58
CA GLN A 24 27.67 0.00 27.67
C GLN A 24 26.49 -0.93 28.04
N HIS A 25 25.52 -0.38 28.79
CA HIS A 25 24.32 -1.14 29.19
C HIS A 25 23.24 -1.19 28.10
N LEU A 26 23.36 -0.38 27.05
CA LEU A 26 22.50 -0.46 25.86
C LEU A 26 22.97 -1.59 24.93
N ARG A 27 22.53 -2.80 25.18
CA ARG A 27 22.73 -3.93 24.25
C ARG A 27 21.82 -3.78 23.05
N LEU A 28 22.39 -3.43 21.90
CA LEU A 28 21.74 -3.62 20.60
C LEU A 28 21.57 -5.13 20.37
N ARG A 29 20.36 -5.64 20.55
CA ARG A 29 20.04 -7.03 20.22
C ARG A 29 20.15 -7.16 18.70
N ARG A 30 21.30 -7.62 18.21
CA ARG A 30 21.45 -8.10 16.84
C ARG A 30 20.58 -9.34 16.73
N GLY A 31 19.42 -9.19 16.12
CA GLY A 31 18.56 -10.29 15.75
C GLY A 31 19.28 -11.17 14.73
N ARG A 32 19.77 -12.32 15.19
CA ARG A 32 20.18 -13.42 14.33
C ARG A 32 18.90 -14.04 13.81
N GLY A 33 18.72 -14.05 12.49
CA GLY A 33 17.56 -14.60 11.86
C GLY A 33 17.38 -16.08 12.15
N ALA A 34 16.16 -16.45 12.47
CA ALA A 34 15.64 -17.79 12.28
C ALA A 34 14.20 -17.61 11.78
N ALA A 35 13.93 -18.28 10.68
CA ALA A 35 12.68 -18.34 9.99
C ALA A 35 11.51 -18.70 10.90
N THR A 36 10.41 -17.98 10.78
CA THR A 36 9.06 -18.53 10.78
C THR A 36 8.13 -17.54 10.09
N SER A 37 7.71 -17.94 8.94
CA SER A 37 6.39 -17.90 8.33
C SER A 37 5.33 -16.98 8.95
N ALA A 38 4.67 -16.25 8.05
CA ALA A 38 3.33 -15.69 8.18
C ALA A 38 3.16 -14.54 9.16
N LYS A 39 3.48 -13.32 8.72
CA LYS A 39 2.80 -12.10 9.21
C LYS A 39 2.75 -11.04 8.11
N ASN A 40 1.52 -10.73 7.74
CA ASN A 40 1.05 -9.49 7.13
C ASN A 40 1.74 -8.99 5.86
N ALA A 41 1.15 -9.36 4.77
CA ALA A 41 1.38 -8.78 3.43
C ALA A 41 0.75 -7.37 3.28
N THR A 42 0.86 -6.50 4.27
CA THR A 42 0.31 -5.13 4.20
C THR A 42 1.32 -4.02 4.45
N ALA A 43 2.62 -4.36 4.62
CA ALA A 43 3.64 -3.34 4.90
C ALA A 43 4.92 -3.48 4.06
N ALA A 44 4.91 -4.19 2.93
CA ALA A 44 6.12 -4.54 2.18
C ALA A 44 6.21 -3.92 0.78
N SER A 45 5.68 -2.73 0.53
CA SER A 45 5.92 -2.05 -0.75
C SER A 45 6.45 -0.62 -0.64
N ALA A 46 6.91 -0.20 0.52
CA ALA A 46 7.47 1.16 0.70
C ALA A 46 8.92 1.32 0.21
N GLY A 47 9.32 0.69 -0.90
CA GLY A 47 10.70 0.80 -1.35
C GLY A 47 10.99 0.37 -2.79
N ALA A 48 10.13 -0.40 -3.42
CA ALA A 48 10.18 -0.66 -4.85
C ALA A 48 9.09 0.18 -5.51
N GLY A 49 9.43 1.04 -6.46
CA GLY A 49 8.49 1.94 -7.12
C GLY A 49 7.21 1.21 -7.51
N ALA A 50 6.06 1.76 -7.12
CA ALA A 50 4.77 1.18 -7.43
C ALA A 50 4.61 1.07 -8.94
N LYS A 51 4.34 -0.13 -9.44
CA LYS A 51 4.10 -0.33 -10.88
C LYS A 51 2.63 -0.03 -11.16
N LEU A 52 2.37 1.10 -11.80
CA LEU A 52 1.02 1.57 -12.11
C LEU A 52 0.73 1.47 -13.60
N THR A 53 -0.53 1.22 -13.95
CA THR A 53 -0.99 1.41 -15.32
C THR A 53 -1.10 2.91 -15.64
N LYS A 54 -1.03 3.29 -16.91
CA LYS A 54 -1.21 4.69 -17.33
C LYS A 54 -2.56 5.24 -16.86
N SER A 55 -3.61 4.41 -16.94
CA SER A 55 -4.96 4.80 -16.47
C SER A 55 -5.02 4.95 -14.96
N GLY A 56 -4.36 4.05 -14.21
CA GLY A 56 -4.32 4.12 -12.75
C GLY A 56 -3.54 5.33 -12.25
N HIS A 57 -2.40 5.61 -12.84
CA HIS A 57 -1.64 6.82 -12.53
C HIS A 57 -2.49 8.09 -12.72
N GLN A 58 -3.23 8.20 -13.84
CA GLN A 58 -4.13 9.33 -14.08
C GLN A 58 -5.29 9.38 -13.08
N GLN A 59 -5.87 8.24 -12.73
CA GLN A 59 -6.93 8.17 -11.71
C GLN A 59 -6.43 8.64 -10.34
N MET A 60 -5.24 8.20 -9.92
CA MET A 60 -4.64 8.63 -8.66
C MET A 60 -4.33 10.13 -8.66
N GLN A 61 -3.86 10.70 -9.78
CA GLN A 61 -3.67 12.15 -9.90
C GLN A 61 -4.98 12.92 -9.75
N ASN A 62 -6.05 12.45 -10.38
CA ASN A 62 -7.37 13.08 -10.27
C ASN A 62 -7.91 12.98 -8.82
N GLN A 63 -7.73 11.81 -8.18
CA GLN A 63 -8.11 11.61 -6.78
C GLN A 63 -7.31 12.52 -5.84
N LEU A 64 -6.02 12.69 -6.09
CA LEU A 64 -5.16 13.60 -5.33
C LEU A 64 -5.68 15.05 -5.43
N ALA A 65 -6.00 15.50 -6.63
CA ALA A 65 -6.53 16.84 -6.85
C ALA A 65 -7.86 17.06 -6.10
N GLU A 66 -8.76 16.08 -6.12
CA GLU A 66 -10.03 16.14 -5.40
C GLU A 66 -9.82 16.18 -3.88
N LEU A 67 -8.93 15.36 -3.34
CA LEU A 67 -8.60 15.35 -1.90
C LEU A 67 -7.96 16.68 -1.45
N ILE A 68 -7.15 17.32 -2.28
CA ILE A 68 -6.58 18.65 -1.98
C ILE A 68 -7.71 19.70 -1.86
N ILE A 69 -8.70 19.66 -2.75
CA ILE A 69 -9.88 20.53 -2.67
C ILE A 69 -10.65 20.26 -1.38
N GLN A 70 -10.93 19.01 -1.05
CA GLN A 70 -11.62 18.63 0.18
C GLN A 70 -10.85 19.09 1.43
N ARG A 71 -9.52 18.93 1.47
CA ARG A 71 -8.69 19.42 2.57
C ARG A 71 -8.83 20.93 2.77
N THR A 72 -8.91 21.70 1.67
CA THR A 72 -9.10 23.15 1.73
C THR A 72 -10.47 23.51 2.30
N GLN A 73 -11.52 22.76 1.93
CA GLN A 73 -12.86 22.91 2.48
C GLN A 73 -12.89 22.65 3.99
N PHE A 74 -12.34 21.52 4.45
CA PHE A 74 -12.25 21.24 5.88
C PHE A 74 -11.43 22.27 6.64
N SER A 75 -10.40 22.85 6.04
CA SER A 75 -9.66 23.97 6.65
C SER A 75 -10.53 25.22 6.83
N ALA A 76 -11.44 25.50 5.90
CA ALA A 76 -12.40 26.59 6.02
C ALA A 76 -13.46 26.29 7.10
N ASP A 77 -13.95 25.05 7.17
CA ASP A 77 -14.92 24.61 8.17
C ASP A 77 -14.33 24.68 9.59
N ILE A 78 -13.06 24.29 9.77
CA ILE A 78 -12.33 24.43 11.04
C ILE A 78 -12.28 25.91 11.46
N ARG A 79 -11.95 26.83 10.52
CA ARG A 79 -11.91 28.27 10.84
C ARG A 79 -13.29 28.80 11.22
N LYS A 80 -14.34 28.37 10.51
CA LYS A 80 -15.72 28.75 10.78
C LYS A 80 -16.17 28.25 12.17
N ALA A 81 -15.95 26.97 12.45
CA ALA A 81 -16.32 26.38 13.73
C ALA A 81 -15.49 26.94 14.92
N ALA A 82 -14.23 27.31 14.70
CA ALA A 82 -13.39 27.95 15.71
C ALA A 82 -13.76 29.41 16.00
N ALA A 83 -14.50 30.06 15.12
CA ALA A 83 -15.00 31.42 15.33
C ALA A 83 -16.15 31.48 16.35
N ASP A 84 -16.88 30.38 16.55
CA ASP A 84 -17.84 30.21 17.64
C ASP A 84 -17.08 30.09 18.95
N LYS A 85 -17.38 31.02 19.89
CA LYS A 85 -16.61 31.20 21.14
C LYS A 85 -16.68 30.03 22.13
N ASP A 86 -17.53 29.05 21.89
CA ASP A 86 -17.70 27.89 22.77
C ASP A 86 -16.85 26.71 22.30
N VAL A 87 -15.54 26.82 22.56
CA VAL A 87 -14.53 25.84 22.10
C VAL A 87 -14.53 24.53 22.92
N ARG A 88 -15.18 24.52 24.08
CA ARG A 88 -15.05 23.40 25.03
C ARG A 88 -15.90 22.18 24.68
N GLU A 89 -16.99 22.35 23.94
CA GLU A 89 -17.89 21.26 23.52
C GLU A 89 -18.30 21.44 22.03
N ASN A 90 -17.36 21.85 21.19
CA ASN A 90 -17.65 22.11 19.77
C ASN A 90 -17.44 20.82 18.95
N ALA A 91 -18.40 19.89 19.01
CA ALA A 91 -18.38 18.67 18.24
C ALA A 91 -18.18 18.88 16.72
N PRO A 92 -18.75 19.92 16.06
CA PRO A 92 -18.43 20.24 14.67
C PRO A 92 -16.96 20.57 14.41
N LEU A 93 -16.29 21.26 15.34
CA LEU A 93 -14.85 21.58 15.24
C LEU A 93 -13.99 20.32 15.30
N GLU A 94 -14.29 19.40 16.22
CA GLU A 94 -13.57 18.14 16.36
C GLU A 94 -13.77 17.24 15.13
N ALA A 95 -15.01 17.10 14.65
CA ALA A 95 -15.31 16.36 13.44
C ALA A 95 -14.59 16.92 12.21
N ALA A 96 -14.53 18.26 12.05
CA ALA A 96 -13.81 18.90 10.95
C ALA A 96 -12.28 18.66 11.04
N ARG A 97 -11.71 18.69 12.26
CA ARG A 97 -10.28 18.39 12.48
C ARG A 97 -9.95 16.93 12.15
N GLU A 98 -10.80 16.01 12.59
CA GLU A 98 -10.63 14.58 12.29
C GLU A 98 -10.70 14.33 10.79
N ALA A 99 -11.73 14.84 10.11
CA ALA A 99 -11.87 14.72 8.66
C ALA A 99 -10.68 15.33 7.90
N HIS A 100 -10.19 16.50 8.31
CA HIS A 100 -8.99 17.14 7.76
C HIS A 100 -7.76 16.25 7.95
N GLY A 101 -7.59 15.64 9.14
CA GLY A 101 -6.50 14.71 9.44
C GLY A 101 -6.51 13.48 8.54
N MET A 102 -7.68 12.84 8.39
CA MET A 102 -7.88 11.66 7.54
C MET A 102 -7.57 11.95 6.07
N VAL A 103 -8.07 13.07 5.55
CA VAL A 103 -7.79 13.49 4.16
C VAL A 103 -6.30 13.80 3.97
N SER A 104 -5.65 14.43 4.95
CA SER A 104 -4.21 14.75 4.87
C SER A 104 -3.34 13.49 4.86
N LEU A 105 -3.69 12.47 5.63
CA LEU A 105 -3.02 11.16 5.60
C LEU A 105 -3.16 10.52 4.22
N LYS A 106 -4.38 10.52 3.67
CA LYS A 106 -4.65 9.92 2.36
C LYS A 106 -3.93 10.64 1.22
N ILE A 107 -3.81 11.95 1.28
CA ILE A 107 -2.99 12.74 0.35
C ILE A 107 -1.53 12.27 0.43
N GLY A 108 -0.96 12.14 1.62
CA GLY A 108 0.42 11.68 1.80
C GLY A 108 0.67 10.28 1.22
N GLU A 109 -0.24 9.34 1.41
CA GLU A 109 -0.16 7.98 0.87
C GLU A 109 -0.15 7.99 -0.67
N ILE A 110 -1.06 8.77 -1.28
CA ILE A 110 -1.15 8.88 -2.76
C ILE A 110 0.09 9.58 -3.31
N GLU A 111 0.56 10.65 -2.69
CA GLU A 111 1.78 11.36 -3.11
C GLU A 111 3.01 10.45 -3.04
N GLU A 112 3.13 9.63 -1.99
CA GLU A 112 4.24 8.68 -1.85
C GLU A 112 4.19 7.60 -2.94
N THR A 113 3.00 7.05 -3.21
CA THR A 113 2.79 6.07 -4.28
C THR A 113 3.14 6.67 -5.65
N LEU A 114 2.68 7.88 -5.95
CA LEU A 114 2.95 8.56 -7.22
C LEU A 114 4.42 8.94 -7.39
N ARG A 115 5.11 9.32 -6.31
CA ARG A 115 6.53 9.73 -6.35
C ARG A 115 7.45 8.60 -6.79
N GLY A 116 7.15 7.38 -6.39
CA GLY A 116 7.92 6.20 -6.75
C GLY A 116 7.35 5.40 -7.93
N ALA A 117 6.27 5.87 -8.56
CA ALA A 117 5.53 5.12 -9.54
C ALA A 117 6.30 4.91 -10.85
N GLU A 118 6.42 3.64 -11.28
CA GLU A 118 6.84 3.24 -12.61
C GLU A 118 5.61 2.96 -13.47
N ILE A 119 5.46 3.69 -14.58
CA ILE A 119 4.31 3.49 -15.47
C ILE A 119 4.57 2.27 -16.35
N ILE A 120 3.70 1.26 -16.23
CA ILE A 120 3.71 0.09 -17.09
C ILE A 120 3.15 0.49 -18.44
N THR A 121 3.99 0.37 -19.49
CA THR A 121 3.56 0.56 -20.87
C THR A 121 3.17 -0.77 -21.51
N ASP A 122 2.22 -0.74 -22.44
CA ASP A 122 1.74 -1.93 -23.17
C ASP A 122 2.88 -2.70 -23.88
N ARG A 123 3.99 -2.00 -24.20
CA ARG A 123 5.20 -2.63 -24.77
C ARG A 123 5.87 -3.61 -23.80
N ASN A 124 5.78 -3.36 -22.49
CA ASN A 124 6.37 -4.27 -21.48
C ASN A 124 5.48 -5.48 -21.23
N VAL A 125 4.16 -5.35 -21.46
CA VAL A 125 3.20 -6.46 -21.35
C VAL A 125 3.26 -7.37 -22.58
N ALA A 126 3.51 -6.81 -23.75
CA ALA A 126 3.48 -7.55 -25.02
C ALA A 126 4.70 -8.48 -25.27
N ARG A 127 5.78 -8.34 -24.48
CA ARG A 127 7.02 -9.10 -24.71
C ARG A 127 6.92 -10.59 -24.37
N ASP A 128 6.06 -10.96 -23.42
CA ASP A 128 5.90 -12.34 -22.98
C ASP A 128 4.43 -12.75 -23.04
N LYS A 129 3.96 -13.02 -24.26
CA LYS A 129 2.60 -13.54 -24.47
C LYS A 129 2.44 -14.86 -23.72
N GLY A 130 1.38 -14.94 -22.92
CA GLY A 130 1.03 -16.15 -22.19
C GLY A 130 1.44 -16.18 -20.71
N VAL A 131 2.20 -15.19 -20.21
CA VAL A 131 2.54 -15.08 -18.79
C VAL A 131 1.73 -13.95 -18.15
N VAL A 132 1.15 -14.22 -16.99
CA VAL A 132 0.37 -13.24 -16.24
C VAL A 132 1.28 -12.20 -15.61
N ARG A 133 1.05 -10.93 -15.93
CA ARG A 133 1.83 -9.78 -15.44
C ARG A 133 0.93 -8.66 -14.95
N LEU A 134 1.51 -7.79 -14.13
CA LEU A 134 0.83 -6.58 -13.72
C LEU A 134 0.53 -5.69 -14.94
N GLY A 135 -0.68 -5.13 -15.02
CA GLY A 135 -1.18 -4.38 -16.16
C GLY A 135 -1.85 -5.25 -17.24
N GLY A 136 -1.54 -6.55 -17.30
CA GLY A 136 -2.08 -7.48 -18.28
C GLY A 136 -3.52 -7.90 -18.00
N ARG A 137 -4.20 -8.36 -19.05
CA ARG A 137 -5.54 -8.99 -18.92
C ARG A 137 -5.37 -10.50 -18.83
N VAL A 138 -6.05 -11.10 -17.86
CA VAL A 138 -6.06 -12.54 -17.67
C VAL A 138 -7.50 -13.06 -17.58
N THR A 139 -7.74 -14.20 -18.20
CA THR A 139 -8.99 -14.96 -18.02
C THR A 139 -8.67 -16.16 -17.16
N ILE A 140 -9.26 -16.22 -16.00
CA ILE A 140 -9.16 -17.33 -15.05
C ILE A 140 -10.46 -18.10 -15.00
N LYS A 141 -10.37 -19.42 -14.85
CA LYS A 141 -11.52 -20.33 -14.69
C LYS A 141 -11.43 -21.01 -13.35
N GLU A 142 -12.45 -20.87 -12.53
CA GLU A 142 -12.57 -21.62 -11.27
C GLU A 142 -12.91 -23.09 -11.58
N VAL A 143 -12.00 -24.00 -11.22
CA VAL A 143 -12.13 -25.44 -11.58
C VAL A 143 -13.39 -26.05 -10.94
N GLY A 144 -13.71 -25.66 -9.70
CA GLY A 144 -14.86 -26.20 -8.96
C GLY A 144 -16.22 -25.78 -9.52
N SER A 145 -16.38 -24.53 -9.94
CA SER A 145 -17.65 -23.98 -10.47
C SER A 145 -17.71 -23.94 -12.00
N GLY A 146 -16.58 -24.11 -12.68
CA GLY A 146 -16.44 -23.94 -14.13
C GLY A 146 -16.61 -22.49 -14.61
N ARG A 147 -16.75 -21.54 -13.71
CA ARG A 147 -16.99 -20.13 -14.01
C ARG A 147 -15.70 -19.45 -14.49
N SER A 148 -15.75 -18.79 -15.65
CA SER A 148 -14.64 -18.03 -16.20
C SER A 148 -14.83 -16.54 -15.94
N THR A 149 -13.77 -15.87 -15.50
CA THR A 149 -13.78 -14.43 -15.23
C THR A 149 -12.57 -13.79 -15.91
N ALA A 150 -12.83 -12.74 -16.69
CA ALA A 150 -11.77 -11.94 -17.31
C ALA A 150 -11.51 -10.69 -16.43
N VAL A 151 -10.25 -10.52 -16.02
CA VAL A 151 -9.84 -9.41 -15.15
C VAL A 151 -8.54 -8.80 -15.68
N GLN A 152 -8.32 -7.54 -15.35
CA GLN A 152 -7.03 -6.88 -15.52
C GLN A 152 -6.31 -6.88 -14.17
N LEU A 153 -5.08 -7.37 -14.14
CA LEU A 153 -4.27 -7.38 -12.93
C LEU A 153 -3.60 -6.01 -12.73
N VAL A 154 -3.89 -5.35 -11.62
CA VAL A 154 -3.45 -3.97 -11.36
C VAL A 154 -2.84 -3.83 -9.96
N HIS A 155 -2.18 -2.69 -9.70
CA HIS A 155 -1.72 -2.34 -8.35
C HIS A 155 -2.91 -2.30 -7.37
N PRO A 156 -2.70 -2.61 -6.07
CA PRO A 156 -3.78 -2.58 -5.08
C PRO A 156 -4.61 -1.30 -5.08
N ASP A 157 -3.97 -0.15 -5.23
CA ASP A 157 -4.62 1.16 -5.22
C ASP A 157 -5.46 1.46 -6.48
N GLU A 158 -5.23 0.70 -7.57
CA GLU A 158 -6.02 0.79 -8.81
C GLU A 158 -7.17 -0.21 -8.85
N ALA A 159 -7.25 -1.11 -7.86
CA ALA A 159 -8.22 -2.22 -7.87
C ALA A 159 -9.66 -1.71 -7.84
N ASN A 160 -10.46 -2.21 -8.77
CA ASN A 160 -11.89 -1.94 -8.83
C ASN A 160 -12.62 -3.16 -9.39
N PRO A 161 -13.20 -4.01 -8.54
CA PRO A 161 -13.90 -5.22 -8.96
C PRO A 161 -15.05 -4.96 -9.94
N LEU A 162 -15.73 -3.82 -9.80
CA LEU A 162 -16.87 -3.46 -10.67
C LEU A 162 -16.41 -3.16 -12.11
N SER A 163 -15.16 -2.71 -12.29
CA SER A 163 -14.57 -2.46 -13.61
C SER A 163 -13.66 -3.60 -14.08
N GLY A 164 -13.70 -4.77 -13.43
CA GLY A 164 -12.89 -5.93 -13.78
C GLY A 164 -11.39 -5.76 -13.48
N LYS A 165 -11.03 -4.83 -12.58
CA LYS A 165 -9.64 -4.62 -12.13
C LYS A 165 -9.39 -5.38 -10.82
N MET A 166 -8.54 -6.41 -10.89
CA MET A 166 -8.16 -7.24 -9.74
C MET A 166 -6.84 -6.76 -9.14
N SER A 167 -6.80 -6.63 -7.83
CA SER A 167 -5.58 -6.29 -7.10
C SER A 167 -4.54 -7.40 -7.20
N SER A 168 -3.29 -7.04 -7.49
CA SER A 168 -2.13 -7.94 -7.37
C SER A 168 -1.86 -8.37 -5.93
N GLY A 169 -2.32 -7.61 -4.94
CA GLY A 169 -2.24 -7.95 -3.52
C GLY A 169 -3.38 -8.84 -3.03
N SER A 170 -4.40 -9.13 -3.87
CA SER A 170 -5.46 -10.09 -3.49
C SER A 170 -4.92 -11.52 -3.51
N PRO A 171 -5.50 -12.45 -2.72
CA PRO A 171 -5.06 -13.85 -2.71
C PRO A 171 -5.01 -14.49 -4.10
N VAL A 172 -6.01 -14.22 -4.93
CA VAL A 172 -6.07 -14.74 -6.31
C VAL A 172 -5.05 -14.01 -7.19
N GLY A 173 -4.99 -12.68 -7.13
CA GLY A 173 -4.07 -11.88 -7.94
C GLY A 173 -2.60 -12.20 -7.66
N GLY A 174 -2.23 -12.34 -6.38
CA GLY A 174 -0.88 -12.72 -5.97
C GLY A 174 -0.50 -14.14 -6.39
N ALA A 175 -1.46 -15.07 -6.39
CA ALA A 175 -1.21 -16.45 -6.78
C ALA A 175 -1.02 -16.63 -8.29
N ILE A 176 -1.73 -15.87 -9.13
CA ILE A 176 -1.66 -16.02 -10.59
C ILE A 176 -0.49 -15.27 -11.24
N ILE A 177 0.10 -14.28 -10.55
CA ILE A 177 1.19 -13.46 -11.09
C ILE A 177 2.41 -14.33 -11.40
N GLY A 178 2.99 -14.17 -12.60
CA GLY A 178 4.16 -14.95 -13.05
C GLY A 178 3.83 -16.34 -13.60
N HIS A 179 2.59 -16.81 -13.47
CA HIS A 179 2.15 -18.08 -14.07
C HIS A 179 1.78 -17.93 -15.54
N SER A 180 1.79 -19.05 -16.26
CA SER A 180 1.52 -19.11 -17.70
C SER A 180 0.09 -19.60 -17.99
N VAL A 181 -0.37 -19.35 -19.21
CA VAL A 181 -1.61 -19.96 -19.73
C VAL A 181 -1.52 -21.47 -19.66
N GLY A 182 -2.56 -22.11 -19.12
CA GLY A 182 -2.63 -23.56 -18.86
C GLY A 182 -2.25 -23.97 -17.44
N ASP A 183 -1.62 -23.07 -16.66
CA ASP A 183 -1.29 -23.39 -15.28
C ASP A 183 -2.54 -23.36 -14.41
N THR A 184 -2.55 -24.24 -13.39
CA THR A 184 -3.57 -24.27 -12.35
C THR A 184 -2.95 -23.83 -11.02
N VAL A 185 -3.51 -22.82 -10.40
CA VAL A 185 -3.07 -22.31 -9.10
C VAL A 185 -4.09 -22.59 -8.01
N THR A 186 -3.62 -22.98 -6.84
CA THR A 186 -4.47 -23.16 -5.65
C THR A 186 -4.38 -21.91 -4.80
N VAL A 187 -5.54 -21.37 -4.42
CA VAL A 187 -5.65 -20.14 -3.63
C VAL A 187 -6.45 -20.42 -2.37
N ASP A 188 -5.86 -20.13 -1.23
CA ASP A 188 -6.55 -20.20 0.04
C ASP A 188 -7.38 -18.92 0.23
N THR A 189 -8.69 -19.10 0.25
CA THR A 189 -9.65 -18.02 0.53
C THR A 189 -10.34 -18.27 1.87
N PRO A 190 -10.93 -17.24 2.49
CA PRO A 190 -11.72 -17.42 3.71
C PRO A 190 -12.88 -18.43 3.56
N ALA A 191 -13.31 -18.70 2.32
CA ALA A 191 -14.34 -19.67 1.99
C ALA A 191 -13.78 -21.07 1.65
N GLY A 192 -12.47 -21.31 1.87
CA GLY A 192 -11.78 -22.56 1.56
C GLY A 192 -10.78 -22.43 0.40
N SER A 193 -10.02 -23.50 0.18
CA SER A 193 -9.08 -23.58 -0.95
C SER A 193 -9.83 -23.73 -2.26
N LYS A 194 -9.53 -22.85 -3.22
CA LYS A 194 -10.09 -22.87 -4.58
C LYS A 194 -8.99 -23.01 -5.60
N GLN A 195 -9.29 -23.73 -6.68
CA GLN A 195 -8.37 -23.89 -7.80
C GLN A 195 -8.80 -23.04 -9.00
N PHE A 196 -7.86 -22.31 -9.57
CA PHE A 196 -8.05 -21.47 -10.74
C PHE A 196 -7.10 -21.89 -11.85
N GLU A 197 -7.64 -22.12 -13.03
CA GLU A 197 -6.89 -22.38 -14.27
C GLU A 197 -6.76 -21.07 -15.05
N ILE A 198 -5.56 -20.79 -15.55
CA ILE A 198 -5.28 -19.63 -16.41
C ILE A 198 -5.58 -19.97 -17.84
N VAL A 199 -6.69 -19.46 -18.37
CA VAL A 199 -7.17 -19.78 -19.72
C VAL A 199 -6.52 -18.89 -20.77
N LYS A 200 -6.29 -17.60 -20.44
CA LYS A 200 -5.72 -16.62 -21.36
C LYS A 200 -4.96 -15.55 -20.59
N ALA A 201 -3.81 -15.14 -21.11
CA ALA A 201 -3.04 -13.99 -20.64
C ALA A 201 -2.58 -13.15 -21.83
N SER A 202 -2.70 -11.80 -21.69
CA SER A 202 -2.32 -10.86 -22.75
C SER A 202 -1.80 -9.55 -22.13
#